data_c6d80afa15f442abfcaec2e505264d23
#
_entry.id   c6d80afa15f442abfcaec2e505264d23
#
_cell.length_a   1.000
_cell.length_b   1.000
_cell.length_c   1.000
_cell.angle_alpha   90.00
_cell.angle_beta   90.00
_cell.angle_gamma   90.00
#
_symmetry.space_group_name_H-M   'P 1'
#
loop_
_entity.id
_entity.type
_entity.pdbx_description
1 polymer ?
#
loop_
_entity_poly.entity_id
_entity_poly.type
_entity_poly.pdbx_seq_one_letter_code
_entity_poly.pdbx_strand_id
1 'polypeptide(L)'
;MTVRKKILLVEDDDATRLGLSTLLERAGYDVVATESVQQGRSVLEEAPPDLLITDVRLGAFNGLQLIAMSPRPIPAIVTTGFPDPVLEAEARQFGAKFLLKPIEPAGLLTLVAELLRASP
;
A
#
# COMPACT_ATOMS: atom_id res chain seq x y z
N MET A 1 -23.07 -13.39 2.24
CA MET A 1 -22.11 -13.04 1.17
C MET A 1 -21.02 -12.17 1.78
N THR A 2 -19.76 -12.53 1.56
CA THR A 2 -18.64 -11.79 2.13
C THR A 2 -18.18 -10.73 1.12
N VAL A 3 -18.16 -9.48 1.54
CA VAL A 3 -17.60 -8.40 0.73
C VAL A 3 -16.08 -8.44 0.84
N ARG A 4 -15.39 -8.47 -0.30
CA ARG A 4 -13.94 -8.45 -0.33
C ARG A 4 -13.43 -7.08 0.07
N LYS A 5 -12.37 -7.06 0.87
CA LYS A 5 -11.67 -5.82 1.18
C LYS A 5 -10.87 -5.37 -0.05
N LYS A 6 -10.87 -4.06 -0.27
CA LYS A 6 -10.20 -3.44 -1.41
C LYS A 6 -8.83 -2.89 -1.00
N ILE A 7 -7.81 -3.24 -1.77
CA ILE A 7 -6.45 -2.76 -1.56
C ILE A 7 -6.03 -1.92 -2.77
N LEU A 8 -5.54 -0.71 -2.52
CA LEU A 8 -4.87 0.10 -3.52
C LEU A 8 -3.37 -0.19 -3.43
N LEU A 9 -2.80 -0.67 -4.52
CA LEU A 9 -1.36 -0.92 -4.64
C LEU A 9 -0.75 0.09 -5.59
N VAL A 10 0.24 0.84 -5.13
CA VAL A 10 0.96 1.81 -5.96
C VAL A 10 2.43 1.40 -6.04
N GLU A 11 2.85 0.95 -7.21
CA GLU A 11 4.18 0.40 -7.44
C GLU A 11 4.57 0.64 -8.90
N ASP A 12 5.68 1.32 -9.14
CA ASP A 12 6.11 1.66 -10.52
C ASP A 12 6.86 0.54 -11.23
N ASP A 13 7.40 -0.43 -10.51
CA ASP A 13 8.05 -1.60 -11.14
C ASP A 13 7.01 -2.60 -11.59
N ASP A 14 6.95 -2.89 -12.89
CA ASP A 14 5.93 -3.74 -13.48
C ASP A 14 5.91 -5.15 -12.89
N ALA A 15 7.08 -5.76 -12.76
CA ALA A 15 7.16 -7.14 -12.25
C ALA A 15 6.74 -7.21 -10.78
N THR A 16 7.19 -6.26 -9.97
CA THR A 16 6.82 -6.19 -8.55
C THR A 16 5.31 -5.94 -8.40
N ARG A 17 4.77 -5.02 -9.19
CA ARG A 17 3.34 -4.71 -9.16
C ARG A 17 2.50 -5.93 -9.51
N LEU A 18 2.86 -6.64 -10.58
CA LEU A 18 2.15 -7.85 -11.00
C LEU A 18 2.24 -8.95 -9.94
N GLY A 19 3.42 -9.17 -9.40
CA GLY A 19 3.63 -10.20 -8.37
C GLY A 19 2.82 -9.94 -7.12
N LEU A 20 2.85 -8.70 -6.62
CA LEU A 20 2.11 -8.35 -5.41
C LEU A 20 0.59 -8.37 -5.64
N SER A 21 0.11 -7.85 -6.77
CA SER A 21 -1.32 -7.87 -7.04
C SER A 21 -1.84 -9.29 -7.17
N THR A 22 -1.11 -10.18 -7.84
CA THR A 22 -1.48 -11.59 -7.95
C THR A 22 -1.54 -12.26 -6.58
N LEU A 23 -0.53 -12.03 -5.75
CA LEU A 23 -0.48 -12.58 -4.39
C LEU A 23 -1.71 -12.17 -3.58
N LEU A 24 -2.03 -10.87 -3.59
CA LEU A 24 -3.13 -10.32 -2.82
C LEU A 24 -4.50 -10.79 -3.36
N GLU A 25 -4.66 -10.86 -4.67
CA GLU A 25 -5.89 -11.35 -5.28
C GLU A 25 -6.14 -12.81 -4.93
N ARG A 26 -5.11 -13.64 -4.95
CA ARG A 26 -5.21 -15.05 -4.54
C ARG A 26 -5.56 -15.21 -3.07
N ALA A 27 -5.20 -14.24 -2.26
CA ALA A 27 -5.54 -14.24 -0.83
C ALA A 27 -6.99 -13.77 -0.57
N GLY A 28 -7.71 -13.35 -1.62
CA GLY A 28 -9.13 -12.99 -1.52
C GLY A 28 -9.43 -11.50 -1.49
N TYR A 29 -8.45 -10.65 -1.79
CA TYR A 29 -8.65 -9.20 -1.82
C TYR A 29 -8.97 -8.71 -3.22
N ASP A 30 -9.73 -7.63 -3.32
CA ASP A 30 -9.88 -6.87 -4.55
C ASP A 30 -8.73 -5.87 -4.63
N VAL A 31 -7.94 -5.93 -5.70
CA VAL A 31 -6.74 -5.10 -5.83
C VAL A 31 -6.90 -4.14 -6.99
N VAL A 32 -6.68 -2.86 -6.73
CA VAL A 32 -6.49 -1.86 -7.77
C VAL A 32 -5.01 -1.54 -7.79
N ALA A 33 -4.33 -1.98 -8.84
CA ALA A 33 -2.89 -1.79 -8.99
C ALA A 33 -2.62 -0.61 -9.92
N THR A 34 -1.83 0.33 -9.43
CA THR A 34 -1.47 1.54 -10.17
C THR A 34 0.04 1.73 -10.18
N GLU A 35 0.54 2.54 -11.10
CA GLU A 35 1.99 2.72 -11.28
C GLU A 35 2.49 4.10 -10.86
N SER A 36 1.59 5.04 -10.56
CA SER A 36 1.98 6.41 -10.26
C SER A 36 1.18 7.02 -9.12
N VAL A 37 1.72 8.10 -8.54
CA VAL A 37 1.02 8.89 -7.52
C VAL A 37 -0.29 9.44 -8.07
N GLN A 38 -0.29 9.91 -9.32
CA GLN A 38 -1.49 10.49 -9.93
C GLN A 38 -2.62 9.48 -10.03
N GLN A 39 -2.33 8.27 -10.48
CA GLN A 39 -3.32 7.20 -10.56
C GLN A 39 -3.81 6.80 -9.17
N GLY A 40 -2.88 6.66 -8.22
CA GLY A 40 -3.23 6.31 -6.84
C GLY A 40 -4.11 7.37 -6.20
N ARG A 41 -3.81 8.63 -6.42
CA ARG A 41 -4.61 9.74 -5.91
C ARG A 41 -6.03 9.70 -6.45
N SER A 42 -6.19 9.43 -7.74
CA SER A 42 -7.52 9.32 -8.35
C SER A 42 -8.35 8.22 -7.68
N VAL A 43 -7.74 7.08 -7.40
CA VAL A 43 -8.44 5.99 -6.71
C VAL A 43 -8.83 6.40 -5.29
N LEU A 44 -7.92 7.05 -4.56
CA LEU A 44 -8.21 7.52 -3.19
C LEU A 44 -9.41 8.48 -3.16
N GLU A 45 -9.52 9.34 -4.16
CA GLU A 45 -10.60 10.32 -4.25
C GLU A 45 -11.92 9.72 -4.72
N GLU A 46 -11.88 8.86 -5.74
CA GLU A 46 -13.09 8.36 -6.41
C GLU A 46 -13.65 7.08 -5.82
N ALA A 47 -12.76 6.18 -5.38
CA ALA A 47 -13.15 4.87 -4.87
C ALA A 47 -12.19 4.45 -3.75
N PRO A 48 -12.29 5.06 -2.56
CA PRO A 48 -11.32 4.83 -1.48
C PRO A 48 -11.19 3.35 -1.12
N PRO A 49 -9.94 2.86 -0.98
CA PRO A 49 -9.69 1.48 -0.57
C PRO A 49 -9.81 1.29 0.94
N ASP A 50 -9.75 0.03 1.37
CA ASP A 50 -9.67 -0.31 2.79
C ASP A 50 -8.23 -0.29 3.30
N LEU A 51 -7.26 -0.43 2.40
CA LEU A 51 -5.83 -0.46 2.72
C LEU A 51 -5.04 0.11 1.55
N LEU A 52 -3.98 0.86 1.85
CA LEU A 52 -3.03 1.36 0.85
C LEU A 52 -1.69 0.65 1.03
N ILE A 53 -1.14 0.12 -0.07
CA ILE A 53 0.25 -0.34 -0.13
C ILE A 53 0.95 0.51 -1.18
N THR A 54 1.99 1.22 -0.80
CA THR A 54 2.68 2.11 -1.72
C THR A 54 4.19 2.01 -1.58
N ASP A 55 4.88 2.06 -2.71
CA ASP A 55 6.32 2.29 -2.72
C ASP A 55 6.61 3.72 -2.23
N VAL A 56 7.69 3.90 -1.49
CA VAL A 56 8.14 5.24 -1.10
C VAL A 56 8.57 6.03 -2.32
N ARG A 57 9.32 5.40 -3.24
CA ARG A 57 9.87 6.10 -4.41
C ARG A 57 9.02 5.83 -5.64
N LEU A 58 8.31 6.86 -6.08
CA LEU A 58 7.43 6.81 -7.25
C LEU A 58 7.83 7.94 -8.21
N GLY A 59 8.93 7.72 -8.96
CA GLY A 59 9.49 8.75 -9.82
C GLY A 59 9.96 9.95 -9.01
N ALA A 60 9.45 11.14 -9.31
CA ALA A 60 9.78 12.37 -8.60
C ALA A 60 8.97 12.53 -7.30
N PHE A 61 8.04 11.62 -7.02
CA PHE A 61 7.14 11.74 -5.88
C PHE A 61 7.45 10.72 -4.80
N ASN A 62 7.02 11.01 -3.59
CA ASN A 62 7.15 10.13 -2.43
C ASN A 62 5.78 9.53 -2.12
N GLY A 63 5.73 8.19 -1.97
CA GLY A 63 4.48 7.49 -1.65
C GLY A 63 3.83 7.92 -0.35
N LEU A 64 4.60 8.49 0.59
CA LEU A 64 4.02 9.04 1.82
C LEU A 64 3.04 10.18 1.54
N GLN A 65 3.20 10.90 0.43
CA GLN A 65 2.28 11.94 0.02
C GLN A 65 0.87 11.40 -0.24
N LEU A 66 0.76 10.16 -0.72
CA LEU A 66 -0.54 9.52 -0.94
C LEU A 66 -1.29 9.32 0.37
N ILE A 67 -0.57 8.96 1.44
CA ILE A 67 -1.19 8.77 2.75
C ILE A 67 -1.75 10.12 3.23
N ALA A 68 -0.99 11.19 3.07
CA ALA A 68 -1.42 12.54 3.44
C ALA A 68 -2.60 13.04 2.61
N MET A 69 -2.72 12.57 1.36
CA MET A 69 -3.80 12.97 0.44
C MET A 69 -5.10 12.20 0.65
N SER A 70 -5.09 11.14 1.45
CA SER A 70 -6.29 10.33 1.65
C SER A 70 -7.38 11.18 2.31
N PRO A 71 -8.61 11.18 1.75
CA PRO A 71 -9.71 11.97 2.32
C PRO A 71 -10.17 11.47 3.68
N ARG A 72 -9.81 10.24 4.03
CA ARG A 72 -10.07 9.67 5.35
C ARG A 72 -8.87 8.83 5.77
N PRO A 73 -8.65 8.63 7.09
CA PRO A 73 -7.59 7.75 7.56
C PRO A 73 -7.83 6.31 7.10
N ILE A 74 -6.82 5.71 6.49
CA ILE A 74 -6.83 4.29 6.12
C ILE A 74 -5.50 3.67 6.53
N PRO A 75 -5.46 2.38 6.88
CA PRO A 75 -4.20 1.72 7.15
C PRO A 75 -3.33 1.70 5.90
N ALA A 76 -2.02 1.86 6.09
CA ALA A 76 -1.08 1.92 4.98
C ALA A 76 0.19 1.13 5.27
N ILE A 77 0.74 0.52 4.22
CA ILE A 77 2.03 -0.14 4.24
C ILE A 77 2.91 0.58 3.21
N VAL A 78 4.09 1.00 3.64
CA VAL A 78 5.06 1.67 2.78
C VAL A 78 6.21 0.71 2.51
N THR A 79 6.57 0.52 1.25
CA THR A 79 7.64 -0.38 0.86
C THR A 79 8.82 0.37 0.25
N THR A 80 10.04 -0.13 0.48
CA THR A 80 11.25 0.46 -0.09
C THR A 80 12.35 -0.59 -0.22
N GLY A 81 13.24 -0.41 -1.23
CA GLY A 81 14.42 -1.23 -1.39
C GLY A 81 15.60 -0.81 -0.53
N PHE A 82 15.51 0.34 0.15
CA PHE A 82 16.63 0.90 0.91
C PHE A 82 16.22 1.22 2.34
N PRO A 83 16.98 0.70 3.34
CA PRO A 83 16.75 1.11 4.73
C PRO A 83 17.03 2.60 4.87
N ASP A 84 16.05 3.33 5.42
CA ASP A 84 16.19 4.76 5.64
C ASP A 84 15.45 5.13 6.93
N PRO A 85 16.20 5.39 8.02
CA PRO A 85 15.58 5.71 9.31
C PRO A 85 14.70 6.96 9.28
N VAL A 86 15.02 7.93 8.42
CA VAL A 86 14.20 9.15 8.30
C VAL A 86 12.85 8.83 7.67
N LEU A 87 12.85 8.09 6.57
CA LEU A 87 11.61 7.68 5.91
C LEU A 87 10.78 6.77 6.80
N GLU A 88 11.43 5.87 7.54
CA GLU A 88 10.73 5.00 8.48
C GLU A 88 10.04 5.81 9.58
N ALA A 89 10.72 6.81 10.13
CA ALA A 89 10.15 7.70 11.14
C ALA A 89 8.97 8.49 10.58
N GLU A 90 9.09 9.01 9.35
CA GLU A 90 7.99 9.71 8.70
C GLU A 90 6.79 8.79 8.48
N ALA A 91 7.02 7.57 8.03
CA ALA A 91 5.94 6.59 7.86
C ALA A 91 5.20 6.34 9.16
N ARG A 92 5.92 6.20 10.27
CA ARG A 92 5.31 6.03 11.59
C ARG A 92 4.46 7.23 12.00
N GLN A 93 4.91 8.43 11.68
CA GLN A 93 4.14 9.64 11.97
C GLN A 93 2.79 9.64 11.26
N PHE A 94 2.72 9.04 10.06
CA PHE A 94 1.47 8.87 9.33
C PHE A 94 0.70 7.63 9.78
N GLY A 95 1.20 6.88 10.75
CA GLY A 95 0.58 5.64 11.20
C GLY A 95 0.77 4.46 10.25
N ALA A 96 1.70 4.56 9.32
CA ALA A 96 1.95 3.52 8.33
C ALA A 96 2.95 2.48 8.84
N LYS A 97 2.82 1.26 8.33
CA LYS A 97 3.83 0.22 8.51
C LYS A 97 4.87 0.32 7.41
N PHE A 98 6.09 -0.10 7.69
CA PHE A 98 7.23 0.04 6.78
C PHE A 98 7.81 -1.36 6.51
N LEU A 99 7.93 -1.73 5.23
CA LEU A 99 8.51 -3.00 4.82
C LEU A 99 9.66 -2.79 3.85
N LEU A 100 10.74 -3.54 4.04
CA LEU A 100 11.88 -3.55 3.13
C LEU A 100 11.67 -4.58 2.02
N LYS A 101 12.05 -4.20 0.81
CA LYS A 101 12.11 -5.14 -0.32
C LYS A 101 13.40 -5.98 -0.23
N PRO A 102 13.39 -7.23 -0.69
CA PRO A 102 12.26 -7.94 -1.30
C PRO A 102 11.19 -8.29 -0.27
N ILE A 103 9.93 -8.16 -0.68
CA ILE A 103 8.80 -8.41 0.20
C ILE A 103 8.62 -9.92 0.38
N GLU A 104 8.61 -10.36 1.63
CA GLU A 104 8.36 -11.75 1.97
C GLU A 104 6.83 -11.98 1.93
N PRO A 105 6.34 -12.90 1.04
CA PRO A 105 4.90 -13.03 0.79
C PRO A 105 4.05 -13.32 2.03
N ALA A 106 4.45 -14.28 2.86
CA ALA A 106 3.68 -14.64 4.04
C ALA A 106 3.65 -13.50 5.06
N GLY A 107 4.76 -12.78 5.21
CA GLY A 107 4.83 -11.64 6.11
C GLY A 107 3.92 -10.50 5.66
N LEU A 108 3.87 -10.24 4.36
CA LEU A 108 2.96 -9.23 3.83
C LEU A 108 1.50 -9.61 4.07
N LEU A 109 1.13 -10.85 3.77
CA LEU A 109 -0.27 -11.30 3.97
C LEU A 109 -0.68 -11.25 5.44
N THR A 110 0.21 -11.61 6.35
CA THR A 110 -0.04 -11.51 7.79
C THR A 110 -0.30 -10.06 8.19
N LEU A 111 0.56 -9.15 7.74
CA LEU A 111 0.45 -7.73 8.07
C LEU A 111 -0.84 -7.11 7.50
N VAL A 112 -1.18 -7.44 6.26
CA VAL A 112 -2.42 -6.99 5.62
C VAL A 112 -3.63 -7.44 6.43
N ALA A 113 -3.67 -8.71 6.82
CA ALA A 113 -4.78 -9.26 7.60
C ALA A 113 -4.90 -8.58 8.96
N GLU A 114 -3.78 -8.32 9.62
CA GLU A 114 -3.77 -7.62 10.92
C GLU A 114 -4.31 -6.19 10.80
N LEU A 115 -3.85 -5.45 9.81
CA LEU A 115 -4.27 -4.07 9.61
C LEU A 115 -5.75 -3.97 9.25
N LEU A 116 -6.26 -4.88 8.44
CA LEU A 116 -7.67 -4.87 8.06
C LEU A 116 -8.58 -5.30 9.20
N ARG A 117 -8.12 -6.15 10.11
CA ARG A 117 -8.89 -6.51 11.31
C ARG A 117 -8.94 -5.38 12.32
N ALA A 118 -7.86 -4.63 12.45
CA ALA A 118 -7.78 -3.52 13.40
C ALA A 118 -8.57 -2.29 12.93
N SER A 119 -8.90 -2.24 11.63
CA SER A 119 -9.65 -1.12 11.05
C SER A 119 -11.13 -1.27 11.33
N PRO A 120 -11.81 -0.22 11.84
CA PRO A 120 -13.26 -0.28 12.06
C PRO A 120 -14.06 -0.42 10.78
#